data_d70598bf545db229a877531ac41398fe
#
_entry.id   d70598bf545db229a877531ac41398fe
#
_cell.length_a   1.000
_cell.length_b   1.000
_cell.length_c   1.000
_cell.angle_alpha   90.00
_cell.angle_beta   90.00
_cell.angle_gamma   90.00
#
_symmetry.space_group_name_H-M   'P 1'
#
loop_
_entity.id
_entity.type
_entity.pdbx_description
1 polymer ?
#
loop_
_entity_poly.entity_id
_entity_poly.type
_entity_poly.pdbx_seq_one_letter_code
_entity_poly.pdbx_strand_id
1 'polypeptide(L)'
;DPYCRQLVQAITAHEQVPASYVLCGNGAADLIYAYCAALRPRTAVEPAPTFAEYGLGLAQVGCRVTPYFLHQAENFDVDEGFLPFLEEKKPEAVFLCTPNNPTGRLLPLPLLEWILQCCAAWGARVFLDECFLDLTEDSVSAKALLAAHPELLILKAFTKSYGMAGIRLGYCLCADSALLHRMASASQPWNVSSLAQSAGVAALTEQDFLQRTRSLVHTERRWLTDNLTALGFWVCPSQANYLLFRGPRGLREGLLRQGIAIRGCGNYSGLDDGWYRIAVRPHEENEALITAIRQFCKEKSLWL
;
A
#
# COMPACT_ATOMS: atom_id res chain seq x y z
N ASP A 1 -7.58 -26.82 1.47
CA ASP A 1 -6.24 -27.18 1.94
C ASP A 1 -5.75 -26.14 2.95
N PRO A 2 -5.48 -26.51 4.24
CA PRO A 2 -5.08 -25.57 5.28
C PRO A 2 -3.71 -24.92 5.04
N TYR A 3 -2.90 -25.52 4.18
CA TYR A 3 -1.55 -25.05 3.85
C TYR A 3 -1.49 -24.34 2.50
N CYS A 4 -2.60 -24.13 1.81
CA CYS A 4 -2.70 -23.44 0.51
C CYS A 4 -1.69 -23.97 -0.54
N ARG A 5 -1.36 -25.26 -0.55
CA ARG A 5 -0.22 -25.82 -1.31
C ARG A 5 -0.26 -25.48 -2.79
N GLN A 6 -1.42 -25.63 -3.46
CA GLN A 6 -1.55 -25.27 -4.88
C GLN A 6 -1.37 -23.78 -5.12
N LEU A 7 -1.94 -22.94 -4.25
CA LEU A 7 -1.78 -21.48 -4.33
C LEU A 7 -0.32 -21.07 -4.09
N VAL A 8 0.34 -21.64 -3.07
CA VAL A 8 1.77 -21.42 -2.81
C VAL A 8 2.61 -21.78 -4.02
N GLN A 9 2.37 -22.92 -4.67
CA GLN A 9 3.07 -23.31 -5.91
C GLN A 9 2.85 -22.31 -7.03
N ALA A 10 1.61 -21.83 -7.23
CA ALA A 10 1.29 -20.82 -8.24
C ALA A 10 1.99 -19.50 -7.96
N ILE A 11 1.98 -19.03 -6.69
CA ILE A 11 2.70 -17.82 -6.27
C ILE A 11 4.21 -17.99 -6.46
N THR A 12 4.78 -19.13 -6.08
CA THR A 12 6.20 -19.45 -6.26
C THR A 12 6.63 -19.34 -7.74
N ALA A 13 5.83 -19.90 -8.64
CA ALA A 13 6.09 -19.81 -10.07
C ALA A 13 5.95 -18.37 -10.60
N HIS A 14 4.95 -17.61 -10.13
CA HIS A 14 4.71 -16.24 -10.54
C HIS A 14 5.80 -15.27 -10.02
N GLU A 15 6.15 -15.39 -8.74
CA GLU A 15 7.12 -14.50 -8.10
C GLU A 15 8.58 -14.94 -8.32
N GLN A 16 8.79 -16.18 -8.77
CA GLN A 16 10.12 -16.79 -8.94
C GLN A 16 10.94 -16.80 -7.63
N VAL A 17 10.29 -17.17 -6.53
CA VAL A 17 10.90 -17.30 -5.21
C VAL A 17 10.70 -18.72 -4.65
N PRO A 18 11.52 -19.18 -3.69
CA PRO A 18 11.29 -20.48 -3.03
C PRO A 18 9.92 -20.56 -2.34
N ALA A 19 9.28 -21.73 -2.37
CA ALA A 19 7.99 -21.96 -1.69
C ALA A 19 8.08 -21.69 -0.17
N SER A 20 9.25 -21.91 0.43
CA SER A 20 9.51 -21.61 1.84
C SER A 20 9.47 -20.12 2.20
N TYR A 21 9.50 -19.23 1.20
CA TYR A 21 9.40 -17.77 1.40
C TYR A 21 7.96 -17.27 1.39
N VAL A 22 6.97 -18.13 1.07
CA VAL A 22 5.58 -17.71 0.83
C VAL A 22 4.68 -18.08 2.01
N LEU A 23 3.90 -17.13 2.51
CA LEU A 23 2.79 -17.36 3.43
C LEU A 23 1.53 -16.68 2.90
N CYS A 24 0.45 -17.45 2.72
CA CYS A 24 -0.87 -16.93 2.33
C CYS A 24 -1.68 -16.51 3.56
N GLY A 25 -2.54 -15.48 3.38
CA GLY A 25 -3.42 -14.97 4.43
C GLY A 25 -4.78 -14.52 3.90
N ASN A 26 -5.71 -14.29 4.81
CA ASN A 26 -7.08 -13.84 4.55
C ASN A 26 -7.10 -12.33 4.19
N GLY A 27 -6.44 -11.97 3.11
CA GLY A 27 -6.15 -10.60 2.70
C GLY A 27 -4.90 -10.03 3.38
N ALA A 28 -4.43 -8.88 2.87
CA ALA A 28 -3.24 -8.21 3.39
C ALA A 28 -3.36 -7.83 4.88
N ALA A 29 -4.54 -7.40 5.32
CA ALA A 29 -4.76 -7.01 6.71
C ALA A 29 -4.47 -8.16 7.68
N ASP A 30 -4.94 -9.37 7.41
CA ASP A 30 -4.64 -10.55 8.23
C ASP A 30 -3.13 -10.74 8.42
N LEU A 31 -2.35 -10.60 7.35
CA LEU A 31 -0.89 -10.73 7.38
C LEU A 31 -0.19 -9.60 8.14
N ILE A 32 -0.73 -8.36 8.09
CA ILE A 32 -0.23 -7.23 8.91
C ILE A 32 -0.37 -7.57 10.39
N TYR A 33 -1.57 -8.00 10.82
CA TYR A 33 -1.83 -8.35 12.21
C TYR A 33 -1.04 -9.59 12.66
N ALA A 34 -0.94 -10.61 11.81
CA ALA A 34 -0.12 -11.79 12.08
C ALA A 34 1.36 -11.45 12.25
N TYR A 35 1.90 -10.54 11.42
CA TYR A 35 3.27 -10.05 11.55
C TYR A 35 3.47 -9.31 12.87
N CYS A 36 2.59 -8.38 13.22
CA CYS A 36 2.67 -7.67 14.50
C CYS A 36 2.60 -8.62 15.70
N ALA A 37 1.68 -9.61 15.66
CA ALA A 37 1.53 -10.60 16.72
C ALA A 37 2.73 -11.54 16.85
N ALA A 38 3.36 -11.93 15.72
CA ALA A 38 4.53 -12.81 15.68
C ALA A 38 5.82 -12.10 16.13
N LEU A 39 5.95 -10.80 15.79
CA LEU A 39 7.15 -10.01 16.09
C LEU A 39 7.08 -9.36 17.47
N ARG A 40 5.92 -8.79 17.84
CA ARG A 40 5.66 -8.03 19.09
C ARG A 40 6.73 -6.96 19.37
N PRO A 41 7.01 -6.06 18.43
CA PRO A 41 8.06 -5.07 18.63
C PRO A 41 7.64 -4.07 19.71
N ARG A 42 8.57 -3.59 20.51
CA ARG A 42 8.33 -2.53 21.52
C ARG A 42 8.29 -1.15 20.89
N THR A 43 9.06 -0.96 19.82
CA THR A 43 9.16 0.29 19.10
C THR A 43 9.10 0.06 17.59
N ALA A 44 8.39 0.93 16.89
CA ALA A 44 8.35 0.93 15.43
C ALA A 44 8.41 2.35 14.89
N VAL A 45 8.85 2.47 13.63
CA VAL A 45 8.82 3.70 12.83
C VAL A 45 8.00 3.44 11.57
N GLU A 46 7.18 4.41 11.19
CA GLU A 46 6.50 4.45 9.90
C GLU A 46 6.53 5.88 9.33
N PRO A 47 6.67 6.07 8.00
CA PRO A 47 6.39 7.36 7.37
C PRO A 47 4.93 7.76 7.58
N ALA A 48 4.65 9.05 7.69
CA ALA A 48 3.30 9.58 7.84
C ALA A 48 3.10 10.77 6.88
N PRO A 49 2.03 10.77 6.06
CA PRO A 49 0.89 9.87 6.08
C PRO A 49 1.19 8.49 5.47
N THR A 50 0.64 7.43 6.07
CA THR A 50 0.66 6.07 5.52
C THR A 50 -0.61 5.28 5.90
N PHE A 51 -0.68 4.00 5.55
CA PHE A 51 -1.87 3.18 5.78
C PHE A 51 -2.06 2.88 7.28
N ALA A 52 -3.22 3.25 7.81
CA ALA A 52 -3.50 3.21 9.24
C ALA A 52 -3.45 1.82 9.88
N GLU A 53 -3.62 0.74 9.10
CA GLU A 53 -3.62 -0.64 9.64
C GLU A 53 -2.26 -1.05 10.21
N TYR A 54 -1.16 -0.43 9.80
CA TYR A 54 0.15 -0.70 10.41
C TYR A 54 0.17 -0.25 11.87
N GLY A 55 -0.17 1.03 12.11
CA GLY A 55 -0.26 1.57 13.46
C GLY A 55 -1.31 0.86 14.32
N LEU A 56 -2.46 0.46 13.74
CA LEU A 56 -3.51 -0.30 14.45
C LEU A 56 -3.05 -1.70 14.83
N GLY A 57 -2.37 -2.43 13.93
CA GLY A 57 -1.80 -3.74 14.22
C GLY A 57 -0.70 -3.68 15.29
N LEU A 58 0.16 -2.68 15.21
CA LEU A 58 1.21 -2.41 16.20
C LEU A 58 0.65 -2.05 17.58
N ALA A 59 -0.43 -1.26 17.62
CA ALA A 59 -1.10 -0.89 18.87
C ALA A 59 -1.68 -2.10 19.62
N GLN A 60 -2.18 -3.12 18.89
CA GLN A 60 -2.70 -4.35 19.52
C GLN A 60 -1.66 -5.14 20.32
N VAL A 61 -0.39 -4.99 19.97
CA VAL A 61 0.72 -5.65 20.68
C VAL A 61 1.44 -4.72 21.66
N GLY A 62 0.92 -3.51 21.87
CA GLY A 62 1.48 -2.52 22.79
C GLY A 62 2.75 -1.83 22.27
N CYS A 63 2.97 -1.82 20.95
CA CYS A 63 4.11 -1.18 20.33
C CYS A 63 3.96 0.36 20.35
N ARG A 64 5.04 1.06 20.66
CA ARG A 64 5.13 2.51 20.52
C ARG A 64 5.58 2.85 19.09
N VAL A 65 4.69 3.46 18.31
CA VAL A 65 4.97 3.90 16.93
C VAL A 65 5.44 5.36 16.94
N THR A 66 6.54 5.63 16.25
CA THR A 66 7.06 6.99 16.03
C THR A 66 6.90 7.32 14.54
N PRO A 67 6.08 8.30 14.17
CA PRO A 67 5.93 8.70 12.78
C PRO A 67 7.13 9.53 12.30
N TYR A 68 7.55 9.30 11.05
CA TYR A 68 8.39 10.19 10.29
C TYR A 68 7.49 10.99 9.34
N PHE A 69 7.30 12.28 9.61
CA PHE A 69 6.38 13.11 8.83
C PHE A 69 6.95 13.46 7.46
N LEU A 70 6.21 13.09 6.42
CA LEU A 70 6.46 13.48 5.04
C LEU A 70 5.72 14.79 4.74
N HIS A 71 6.30 15.63 3.88
CA HIS A 71 5.76 16.96 3.62
C HIS A 71 5.33 17.16 2.17
N GLN A 72 4.32 18.01 1.99
CA GLN A 72 3.82 18.36 0.64
C GLN A 72 4.91 19.02 -0.22
N ALA A 73 5.80 19.81 0.39
CA ALA A 73 6.88 20.50 -0.32
C ALA A 73 7.83 19.51 -1.04
N GLU A 74 8.02 18.33 -0.46
CA GLU A 74 8.82 17.22 -1.00
C GLU A 74 7.95 16.15 -1.67
N ASN A 75 6.71 16.50 -2.09
CA ASN A 75 5.75 15.59 -2.70
C ASN A 75 5.45 14.34 -1.86
N PHE A 76 5.60 14.40 -0.56
CA PHE A 76 5.48 13.26 0.36
C PHE A 76 6.43 12.10 0.02
N ASP A 77 7.59 12.37 -0.56
CA ASP A 77 8.63 11.37 -0.75
C ASP A 77 9.32 11.03 0.57
N VAL A 78 9.72 9.78 0.71
CA VAL A 78 10.70 9.37 1.71
C VAL A 78 12.07 9.76 1.17
N ASP A 79 12.75 10.64 1.86
CA ASP A 79 14.06 11.18 1.47
C ASP A 79 15.21 10.59 2.30
N GLU A 80 16.44 11.04 2.02
CA GLU A 80 17.63 10.59 2.73
C GLU A 80 17.64 11.00 4.22
N GLY A 81 16.85 11.99 4.63
CA GLY A 81 16.67 12.39 6.04
C GLY A 81 16.04 11.30 6.89
N PHE A 82 15.39 10.32 6.26
CA PHE A 82 14.84 9.16 6.94
C PHE A 82 15.92 8.27 7.59
N LEU A 83 17.12 8.15 6.95
CA LEU A 83 18.21 7.33 7.47
C LEU A 83 18.76 7.84 8.82
N PRO A 84 19.15 9.12 8.98
CA PRO A 84 19.55 9.67 10.27
C PRO A 84 18.46 9.56 11.34
N PHE A 85 17.19 9.69 10.95
CA PHE A 85 16.07 9.50 11.87
C PHE A 85 15.99 8.06 12.38
N LEU A 86 16.17 7.06 11.50
CA LEU A 86 16.21 5.65 11.89
C LEU A 86 17.40 5.36 12.82
N GLU A 87 18.58 5.91 12.53
CA GLU A 87 19.79 5.77 13.36
C GLU A 87 19.62 6.37 14.76
N GLU A 88 18.91 7.49 14.87
CA GLU A 88 18.59 8.11 16.17
C GLU A 88 17.58 7.26 16.96
N LYS A 89 16.50 6.81 16.30
CA LYS A 89 15.40 6.10 16.98
C LYS A 89 15.66 4.63 17.22
N LYS A 90 16.47 3.97 16.40
CA LYS A 90 16.79 2.55 16.42
C LYS A 90 15.55 1.68 16.72
N PRO A 91 14.49 1.76 15.90
CA PRO A 91 13.27 1.00 16.14
C PRO A 91 13.52 -0.50 15.99
N GLU A 92 12.69 -1.33 16.63
CA GLU A 92 12.71 -2.79 16.43
C GLU A 92 12.03 -3.19 15.12
N ALA A 93 11.14 -2.33 14.57
CA ALA A 93 10.48 -2.54 13.29
C ALA A 93 10.31 -1.23 12.51
N VAL A 94 10.42 -1.32 11.18
CA VAL A 94 10.14 -0.23 10.23
C VAL A 94 9.05 -0.69 9.28
N PHE A 95 7.99 0.11 9.11
CA PHE A 95 6.89 -0.17 8.19
C PHE A 95 6.95 0.81 7.02
N LEU A 96 7.01 0.28 5.80
CA LEU A 96 7.10 1.03 4.55
C LEU A 96 6.01 0.58 3.58
N CYS A 97 5.58 1.47 2.70
CA CYS A 97 4.57 1.18 1.68
C CYS A 97 5.01 1.75 0.33
N THR A 98 4.99 0.93 -0.71
CA THR A 98 5.39 1.34 -2.06
C THR A 98 4.49 0.70 -3.13
N PRO A 99 3.71 1.48 -3.89
CA PRO A 99 3.41 2.91 -3.70
C PRO A 99 2.71 3.18 -2.37
N ASN A 100 3.09 4.26 -1.71
CA ASN A 100 2.54 4.60 -0.40
C ASN A 100 1.06 5.00 -0.48
N ASN A 101 0.25 4.51 0.42
CA ASN A 101 -1.14 4.90 0.60
C ASN A 101 -1.25 5.91 1.77
N PRO A 102 -1.62 7.20 1.55
CA PRO A 102 -2.47 7.67 0.45
C PRO A 102 -1.75 8.41 -0.69
N THR A 103 -0.43 8.60 -0.64
CA THR A 103 0.29 9.53 -1.52
C THR A 103 0.51 9.01 -2.94
N GLY A 104 0.57 7.68 -3.11
CA GLY A 104 0.90 7.03 -4.38
C GLY A 104 2.38 7.14 -4.77
N ARG A 105 3.24 7.59 -3.85
CA ARG A 105 4.69 7.73 -4.09
C ARG A 105 5.39 6.39 -3.97
N LEU A 106 6.34 6.14 -4.87
CA LEU A 106 7.21 4.96 -4.80
C LEU A 106 8.40 5.23 -3.88
N LEU A 107 8.83 4.20 -3.17
CA LEU A 107 10.10 4.18 -2.48
C LEU A 107 11.17 3.68 -3.47
N PRO A 108 12.21 4.47 -3.77
CA PRO A 108 13.30 4.02 -4.65
C PRO A 108 14.03 2.80 -4.08
N LEU A 109 14.31 1.79 -4.91
CA LEU A 109 15.04 0.60 -4.47
C LEU A 109 16.41 0.90 -3.84
N PRO A 110 17.23 1.82 -4.36
CA PRO A 110 18.49 2.17 -3.70
C PRO A 110 18.31 2.72 -2.29
N LEU A 111 17.26 3.52 -2.05
CA LEU A 111 16.95 4.02 -0.70
C LEU A 111 16.48 2.88 0.21
N LEU A 112 15.66 1.95 -0.31
CA LEU A 112 15.27 0.76 0.44
C LEU A 112 16.50 -0.08 0.84
N GLU A 113 17.46 -0.29 -0.06
CA GLU A 113 18.71 -1.01 0.26
C GLU A 113 19.50 -0.33 1.39
N TRP A 114 19.61 1.00 1.37
CA TRP A 114 20.23 1.75 2.46
C TRP A 114 19.46 1.62 3.78
N ILE A 115 18.12 1.66 3.74
CA ILE A 115 17.28 1.42 4.92
C ILE A 115 17.52 0.01 5.48
N LEU A 116 17.57 -1.01 4.62
CA LEU A 116 17.84 -2.40 5.04
C LEU A 116 19.21 -2.53 5.69
N GLN A 117 20.25 -1.98 5.08
CA GLN A 117 21.61 -1.98 5.64
C GLN A 117 21.67 -1.26 6.98
N CYS A 118 21.03 -0.10 7.08
CA CYS A 118 20.90 0.66 8.32
C CYS A 118 20.19 -0.16 9.39
N CYS A 119 19.03 -0.72 9.11
CA CYS A 119 18.25 -1.55 10.04
C CYS A 119 18.98 -2.82 10.48
N ALA A 120 19.72 -3.47 9.59
CA ALA A 120 20.51 -4.66 9.90
C ALA A 120 21.57 -4.40 10.98
N ALA A 121 22.11 -3.17 11.07
CA ALA A 121 23.14 -2.80 12.04
C ALA A 121 22.71 -2.96 13.51
N TRP A 122 21.40 -2.88 13.81
CA TRP A 122 20.85 -3.11 15.16
C TRP A 122 19.76 -4.19 15.20
N GLY A 123 19.58 -4.94 14.09
CA GLY A 123 18.66 -6.09 14.03
C GLY A 123 17.18 -5.72 13.90
N ALA A 124 16.85 -4.54 13.37
CA ALA A 124 15.46 -4.17 13.10
C ALA A 124 14.85 -4.99 11.95
N ARG A 125 13.56 -5.21 12.02
CA ARG A 125 12.76 -5.83 10.96
C ARG A 125 12.16 -4.78 10.04
N VAL A 126 12.08 -5.06 8.75
CA VAL A 126 11.49 -4.17 7.76
C VAL A 126 10.27 -4.84 7.13
N PHE A 127 9.11 -4.20 7.25
CA PHE A 127 7.88 -4.58 6.61
C PHE A 127 7.63 -3.65 5.42
N LEU A 128 7.59 -4.20 4.21
CA LEU A 128 7.36 -3.47 2.97
C LEU A 128 6.04 -3.89 2.33
N ASP A 129 5.09 -2.97 2.24
CA ASP A 129 3.80 -3.20 1.58
C ASP A 129 3.87 -2.84 0.10
N GLU A 130 3.82 -3.85 -0.77
CA GLU A 130 3.77 -3.75 -2.22
C GLU A 130 2.37 -4.04 -2.80
N CYS A 131 1.30 -3.95 -2.01
CA CYS A 131 -0.05 -4.32 -2.45
C CYS A 131 -0.56 -3.56 -3.69
N PHE A 132 0.00 -2.40 -3.99
CA PHE A 132 -0.36 -1.60 -5.17
C PHE A 132 0.69 -1.63 -6.28
N LEU A 133 1.86 -2.25 -6.03
CA LEU A 133 3.01 -2.16 -6.91
C LEU A 133 2.73 -2.77 -8.30
N ASP A 134 1.98 -3.86 -8.37
CA ASP A 134 1.65 -4.53 -9.62
C ASP A 134 0.82 -3.66 -10.58
N LEU A 135 0.23 -2.57 -10.10
CA LEU A 135 -0.56 -1.61 -10.88
C LEU A 135 0.23 -0.39 -11.33
N THR A 136 1.52 -0.33 -11.01
CA THR A 136 2.42 0.74 -11.47
C THR A 136 3.11 0.33 -12.77
N GLU A 137 3.49 1.33 -13.57
CA GLU A 137 4.42 1.12 -14.69
C GLU A 137 5.86 1.11 -14.15
N ASP A 138 6.76 0.46 -14.85
CA ASP A 138 8.21 0.50 -14.64
C ASP A 138 8.71 0.27 -13.19
N SER A 139 7.86 -0.24 -12.30
CA SER A 139 8.28 -0.53 -10.94
C SER A 139 8.80 -1.95 -10.81
N VAL A 140 9.81 -2.09 -9.96
CA VAL A 140 10.46 -3.37 -9.66
C VAL A 140 10.19 -3.74 -8.20
N SER A 141 9.71 -4.97 -7.96
CA SER A 141 9.53 -5.50 -6.62
C SER A 141 10.89 -5.71 -5.93
N ALA A 142 10.92 -5.43 -4.63
CA ALA A 142 12.09 -5.68 -3.78
C ALA A 142 12.37 -7.18 -3.53
N LYS A 143 11.64 -8.09 -4.13
CA LYS A 143 11.78 -9.54 -3.91
C LYS A 143 13.18 -10.10 -4.20
N ALA A 144 13.94 -9.45 -5.11
CA ALA A 144 15.33 -9.83 -5.38
C ALA A 144 16.24 -9.64 -4.16
N LEU A 145 15.87 -8.78 -3.21
CA LEU A 145 16.62 -8.50 -1.99
C LEU A 145 16.39 -9.53 -0.88
N LEU A 146 15.33 -10.34 -0.95
CA LEU A 146 14.93 -11.25 0.12
C LEU A 146 16.02 -12.23 0.56
N ALA A 147 16.79 -12.78 -0.40
CA ALA A 147 17.83 -13.75 -0.08
C ALA A 147 18.98 -13.15 0.74
N ALA A 148 19.30 -11.87 0.50
CA ALA A 148 20.36 -11.15 1.21
C ALA A 148 19.85 -10.50 2.50
N HIS A 149 18.52 -10.26 2.61
CA HIS A 149 17.87 -9.50 3.67
C HIS A 149 16.73 -10.30 4.33
N PRO A 150 17.05 -11.30 5.19
CA PRO A 150 16.04 -12.10 5.88
C PRO A 150 15.18 -11.28 6.87
N GLU A 151 15.61 -10.07 7.23
CA GLU A 151 14.84 -9.10 8.01
C GLU A 151 13.69 -8.46 7.22
N LEU A 152 13.70 -8.52 5.87
CA LEU A 152 12.68 -7.96 5.00
C LEU A 152 11.49 -8.91 4.86
N LEU A 153 10.29 -8.40 5.08
CA LEU A 153 9.03 -9.03 4.67
C LEU A 153 8.35 -8.15 3.66
N ILE A 154 7.93 -8.72 2.52
CA ILE A 154 7.15 -8.03 1.48
C ILE A 154 5.71 -8.53 1.55
N LEU A 155 4.76 -7.60 1.65
CA LEU A 155 3.32 -7.88 1.61
C LEU A 155 2.77 -7.64 0.21
N LYS A 156 1.95 -8.57 -0.29
CA LYS A 156 1.24 -8.47 -1.57
C LYS A 156 -0.23 -8.91 -1.42
N ALA A 157 -1.10 -8.39 -2.29
CA ALA A 157 -2.52 -8.71 -2.22
C ALA A 157 -3.20 -8.80 -3.58
N PHE A 158 -4.03 -9.81 -3.76
CA PHE A 158 -4.91 -9.94 -4.92
C PHE A 158 -6.04 -8.90 -4.93
N THR A 159 -6.32 -8.32 -3.77
CA THR A 159 -7.37 -7.31 -3.55
C THR A 159 -7.33 -6.17 -4.57
N LYS A 160 -6.13 -5.69 -4.90
CA LYS A 160 -5.89 -4.53 -5.78
C LYS A 160 -5.52 -4.99 -7.18
N SER A 161 -4.50 -5.83 -7.29
CA SER A 161 -3.94 -6.28 -8.56
C SER A 161 -4.98 -6.95 -9.46
N TYR A 162 -5.88 -7.74 -8.86
CA TYR A 162 -6.92 -8.48 -9.59
C TYR A 162 -8.36 -8.06 -9.26
N GLY A 163 -8.56 -6.95 -8.54
CA GLY A 163 -9.89 -6.47 -8.19
C GLY A 163 -10.68 -7.39 -7.24
N MET A 164 -10.02 -8.27 -6.50
CA MET A 164 -10.62 -9.36 -5.71
C MET A 164 -10.84 -8.96 -4.24
N ALA A 165 -11.38 -7.76 -3.99
CA ALA A 165 -11.51 -7.23 -2.63
C ALA A 165 -12.37 -8.11 -1.71
N GLY A 166 -13.49 -8.66 -2.21
CA GLY A 166 -14.41 -9.51 -1.47
C GLY A 166 -13.91 -10.94 -1.22
N ILE A 167 -12.95 -11.42 -2.02
CA ILE A 167 -12.38 -12.77 -1.92
C ILE A 167 -11.45 -12.91 -0.72
N ARG A 168 -10.89 -11.79 -0.24
CA ARG A 168 -10.00 -11.76 0.93
C ARG A 168 -8.76 -12.64 0.77
N LEU A 169 -7.90 -12.31 -0.20
CA LEU A 169 -6.66 -13.04 -0.47
C LEU A 169 -5.46 -12.11 -0.51
N GLY A 170 -4.40 -12.49 0.20
CA GLY A 170 -3.09 -11.88 0.18
C GLY A 170 -2.00 -12.88 0.48
N TYR A 171 -0.76 -12.50 0.30
CA TYR A 171 0.40 -13.28 0.67
C TYR A 171 1.56 -12.36 1.07
N CYS A 172 2.49 -12.92 1.81
CA CYS A 172 3.76 -12.25 2.05
C CYS A 172 4.93 -13.13 1.62
N LEU A 173 6.05 -12.47 1.34
CA LEU A 173 7.32 -13.06 0.95
C LEU A 173 8.37 -12.69 1.99
N CYS A 174 9.09 -13.69 2.53
CA CYS A 174 10.17 -13.47 3.48
C CYS A 174 11.15 -14.66 3.45
N ALA A 175 12.45 -14.41 3.53
CA ALA A 175 13.45 -15.47 3.60
C ALA A 175 13.56 -16.10 5.00
N ASP A 176 13.10 -15.42 6.06
CA ASP A 176 13.08 -15.94 7.43
C ASP A 176 11.89 -16.89 7.64
N SER A 177 12.10 -18.18 7.38
CA SER A 177 11.09 -19.21 7.60
C SER A 177 10.61 -19.33 9.04
N ALA A 178 11.44 -19.00 10.03
CA ALA A 178 11.05 -19.01 11.43
C ALA A 178 10.05 -17.89 11.73
N LEU A 179 10.20 -16.71 11.11
CA LEU A 179 9.20 -15.64 11.19
C LEU A 179 7.88 -16.06 10.56
N LEU A 180 7.93 -16.65 9.35
CA LEU A 180 6.71 -17.12 8.66
C LEU A 180 5.97 -18.20 9.49
N HIS A 181 6.69 -19.09 10.12
CA HIS A 181 6.09 -20.08 11.05
C HIS A 181 5.40 -19.41 12.25
N ARG A 182 6.04 -18.41 12.88
CA ARG A 182 5.41 -17.66 13.98
C ARG A 182 4.16 -16.91 13.51
N MET A 183 4.19 -16.31 12.31
CA MET A 183 3.02 -15.63 11.71
C MET A 183 1.88 -16.63 11.45
N ALA A 184 2.18 -17.77 10.85
CA ALA A 184 1.18 -18.83 10.64
C ALA A 184 0.56 -19.31 11.96
N SER A 185 1.36 -19.42 13.02
CA SER A 185 0.89 -19.82 14.37
C SER A 185 0.07 -18.73 15.06
N ALA A 186 0.27 -17.46 14.71
CA ALA A 186 -0.50 -16.33 15.23
C ALA A 186 -1.83 -16.12 14.45
N SER A 187 -1.97 -16.71 13.28
CA SER A 187 -3.18 -16.67 12.46
C SER A 187 -4.16 -17.77 12.83
N GLN A 188 -5.44 -17.60 12.45
CA GLN A 188 -6.43 -18.65 12.62
C GLN A 188 -6.14 -19.84 11.69
N PRO A 189 -6.31 -21.09 12.15
CA PRO A 189 -6.30 -22.25 11.25
C PRO A 189 -7.38 -22.10 10.17
N TRP A 190 -7.07 -22.53 8.93
CA TRP A 190 -8.02 -22.51 7.79
C TRP A 190 -8.47 -21.10 7.38
N ASN A 191 -7.68 -20.07 7.66
CA ASN A 191 -8.04 -18.68 7.45
C ASN A 191 -8.23 -18.30 5.96
N VAL A 192 -7.65 -19.04 5.01
CA VAL A 192 -7.83 -18.81 3.58
C VAL A 192 -8.85 -19.80 3.02
N SER A 193 -10.00 -19.31 2.58
CA SER A 193 -11.08 -20.16 2.06
C SER A 193 -10.68 -20.90 0.79
N SER A 194 -11.32 -22.05 0.52
CA SER A 194 -11.08 -22.81 -0.72
C SER A 194 -11.42 -21.99 -1.97
N LEU A 195 -12.44 -21.13 -1.90
CA LEU A 195 -12.79 -20.23 -3.00
C LEU A 195 -11.66 -19.21 -3.27
N ALA A 196 -11.10 -18.63 -2.19
CA ALA A 196 -9.97 -17.71 -2.32
C ALA A 196 -8.74 -18.38 -2.91
N GLN A 197 -8.42 -19.61 -2.47
CA GLN A 197 -7.30 -20.39 -3.02
C GLN A 197 -7.48 -20.64 -4.52
N SER A 198 -8.64 -21.14 -4.95
CA SER A 198 -8.93 -21.41 -6.36
C SER A 198 -8.94 -20.14 -7.21
N ALA A 199 -9.53 -19.05 -6.71
CA ALA A 199 -9.55 -17.77 -7.40
C ALA A 199 -8.13 -17.17 -7.55
N GLY A 200 -7.27 -17.33 -6.53
CA GLY A 200 -5.88 -16.89 -6.58
C GLY A 200 -5.07 -17.64 -7.63
N VAL A 201 -5.21 -18.96 -7.69
CA VAL A 201 -4.55 -19.78 -8.73
C VAL A 201 -4.99 -19.35 -10.12
N ALA A 202 -6.30 -19.17 -10.35
CA ALA A 202 -6.83 -18.71 -11.63
C ALA A 202 -6.34 -17.28 -11.99
N ALA A 203 -6.35 -16.36 -11.04
CA ALA A 203 -5.91 -14.98 -11.26
C ALA A 203 -4.45 -14.90 -11.74
N LEU A 204 -3.57 -15.74 -11.19
CA LEU A 204 -2.14 -15.75 -11.57
C LEU A 204 -1.90 -16.25 -13.00
N THR A 205 -2.88 -16.88 -13.66
CA THR A 205 -2.81 -17.27 -15.08
C THR A 205 -3.21 -16.14 -16.03
N GLU A 206 -3.85 -15.06 -15.51
CA GLU A 206 -4.38 -13.94 -16.30
C GLU A 206 -3.30 -12.88 -16.59
N GLN A 207 -2.30 -13.23 -17.40
CA GLN A 207 -1.14 -12.37 -17.68
C GLN A 207 -1.52 -11.02 -18.31
N ASP A 208 -2.47 -11.00 -19.26
CA ASP A 208 -2.88 -9.80 -19.97
C ASP A 208 -3.71 -8.84 -19.11
N PHE A 209 -4.33 -9.33 -18.04
CA PHE A 209 -5.18 -8.52 -17.17
C PHE A 209 -4.41 -7.38 -16.52
N LEU A 210 -3.26 -7.68 -15.89
CA LEU A 210 -2.43 -6.67 -15.24
C LEU A 210 -1.87 -5.65 -16.23
N GLN A 211 -1.44 -6.10 -17.42
CA GLN A 211 -0.94 -5.20 -18.45
C GLN A 211 -2.01 -4.21 -18.92
N ARG A 212 -3.20 -4.70 -19.24
CA ARG A 212 -4.34 -3.83 -19.64
C ARG A 212 -4.72 -2.87 -18.52
N THR A 213 -4.72 -3.35 -17.27
CA THR A 213 -5.03 -2.51 -16.10
C THR A 213 -3.98 -1.41 -15.91
N ARG A 214 -2.69 -1.71 -16.04
CA ARG A 214 -1.61 -0.71 -15.96
C ARG A 214 -1.78 0.38 -17.03
N SER A 215 -2.03 0.00 -18.28
CA SER A 215 -2.23 0.95 -19.38
C SER A 215 -3.43 1.87 -19.14
N LEU A 216 -4.56 1.30 -18.68
CA LEU A 216 -5.72 2.09 -18.29
C LEU A 216 -5.38 3.07 -17.16
N VAL A 217 -4.77 2.56 -16.08
CA VAL A 217 -4.41 3.35 -14.91
C VAL A 217 -3.48 4.50 -15.30
N HIS A 218 -2.47 4.24 -16.13
CA HIS A 218 -1.54 5.27 -16.58
C HIS A 218 -2.25 6.39 -17.33
N THR A 219 -3.04 6.03 -18.34
CA THR A 219 -3.77 6.99 -19.19
C THR A 219 -4.75 7.83 -18.35
N GLU A 220 -5.57 7.17 -17.56
CA GLU A 220 -6.62 7.82 -16.80
C GLU A 220 -6.09 8.61 -15.59
N ARG A 221 -5.01 8.15 -14.95
CA ARG A 221 -4.33 8.89 -13.89
C ARG A 221 -3.80 10.22 -14.41
N ARG A 222 -3.17 10.22 -15.58
CA ARG A 222 -2.67 11.44 -16.22
C ARG A 222 -3.81 12.40 -16.53
N TRP A 223 -4.88 11.90 -17.14
CA TRP A 223 -6.06 12.69 -17.46
C TRP A 223 -6.69 13.33 -16.20
N LEU A 224 -6.85 12.57 -15.11
CA LEU A 224 -7.36 13.06 -13.83
C LEU A 224 -6.43 14.12 -13.25
N THR A 225 -5.12 13.90 -13.26
CA THR A 225 -4.12 14.86 -12.76
C THR A 225 -4.22 16.19 -13.51
N ASP A 226 -4.26 16.16 -14.84
CA ASP A 226 -4.36 17.35 -15.68
C ASP A 226 -5.65 18.13 -15.39
N ASN A 227 -6.79 17.44 -15.28
CA ASN A 227 -8.08 18.08 -14.98
C ASN A 227 -8.14 18.66 -13.56
N LEU A 228 -7.63 17.97 -12.55
CA LEU A 228 -7.58 18.50 -11.16
C LEU A 228 -6.64 19.71 -11.06
N THR A 229 -5.50 19.65 -11.74
CA THR A 229 -4.54 20.78 -11.78
C THR A 229 -5.14 21.98 -12.51
N ALA A 230 -5.86 21.78 -13.62
CA ALA A 230 -6.59 22.83 -14.33
C ALA A 230 -7.69 23.47 -13.48
N LEU A 231 -8.19 22.75 -12.46
CA LEU A 231 -9.10 23.26 -11.44
C LEU A 231 -8.38 23.99 -10.29
N GLY A 232 -7.05 24.17 -10.36
CA GLY A 232 -6.26 24.85 -9.34
C GLY A 232 -5.93 23.99 -8.12
N PHE A 233 -6.16 22.69 -8.16
CA PHE A 233 -5.83 21.81 -7.03
C PHE A 233 -4.39 21.35 -7.11
N TRP A 234 -3.75 21.25 -5.95
CA TRP A 234 -2.49 20.55 -5.85
C TRP A 234 -2.74 19.04 -5.87
N VAL A 235 -2.04 18.32 -6.74
CA VAL A 235 -2.15 16.87 -6.89
C VAL A 235 -0.79 16.24 -6.62
N CYS A 236 -0.76 15.23 -5.73
CA CYS A 236 0.45 14.46 -5.47
C CYS A 236 0.85 13.68 -6.73
N PRO A 237 2.13 13.71 -7.15
CA PRO A 237 2.59 12.96 -8.32
C PRO A 237 2.57 11.45 -8.05
N SER A 238 1.38 10.86 -8.13
CA SER A 238 1.13 9.44 -7.84
C SER A 238 1.59 8.54 -8.98
N GLN A 239 2.02 7.31 -8.61
CA GLN A 239 2.27 6.22 -9.54
C GLN A 239 1.32 5.02 -9.31
N ALA A 240 0.43 5.16 -8.32
CA ALA A 240 -0.60 4.18 -8.00
C ALA A 240 -1.87 4.36 -8.85
N ASN A 241 -2.84 3.47 -8.63
CA ASN A 241 -4.19 3.56 -9.20
C ASN A 241 -5.12 4.49 -8.39
N TYR A 242 -4.57 5.47 -7.71
CA TYR A 242 -5.27 6.53 -6.98
C TYR A 242 -4.45 7.82 -6.97
N LEU A 243 -5.11 8.92 -6.69
CA LEU A 243 -4.50 10.24 -6.55
C LEU A 243 -4.85 10.83 -5.17
N LEU A 244 -3.84 11.36 -4.48
CA LEU A 244 -4.00 12.25 -3.34
C LEU A 244 -3.98 13.69 -3.85
N PHE A 245 -4.95 14.50 -3.46
CA PHE A 245 -4.98 15.92 -3.84
C PHE A 245 -5.52 16.78 -2.70
N ARG A 246 -5.18 18.07 -2.74
CA ARG A 246 -5.70 19.07 -1.82
C ARG A 246 -6.84 19.84 -2.47
N GLY A 247 -8.01 19.82 -1.83
CA GLY A 247 -9.23 20.47 -2.30
C GLY A 247 -9.95 21.25 -1.18
N PRO A 248 -11.05 21.93 -1.50
CA PRO A 248 -11.81 22.69 -0.53
C PRO A 248 -12.47 21.79 0.52
N ARG A 249 -12.58 22.28 1.76
CA ARG A 249 -13.28 21.55 2.82
C ARG A 249 -14.76 21.33 2.43
N GLY A 250 -15.29 20.16 2.78
CA GLY A 250 -16.67 19.77 2.47
C GLY A 250 -16.86 19.23 1.06
N LEU A 251 -15.79 19.06 0.27
CA LEU A 251 -15.86 18.48 -1.06
C LEU A 251 -16.44 17.04 -1.02
N ARG A 252 -15.99 16.22 -0.09
CA ARG A 252 -16.49 14.84 0.08
C ARG A 252 -18.00 14.79 0.27
N GLU A 253 -18.51 15.60 1.17
CA GLU A 253 -19.96 15.68 1.48
C GLU A 253 -20.74 16.27 0.29
N GLY A 254 -20.15 17.22 -0.43
CA GLY A 254 -20.73 17.80 -1.63
C GLY A 254 -20.88 16.78 -2.76
N LEU A 255 -19.85 16.01 -3.03
CA LEU A 255 -19.85 14.95 -4.03
C LEU A 255 -20.77 13.78 -3.65
N LEU A 256 -20.82 13.43 -2.36
CA LEU A 256 -21.70 12.37 -1.87
C LEU A 256 -23.18 12.70 -2.13
N ARG A 257 -23.61 13.98 -2.01
CA ARG A 257 -24.96 14.41 -2.40
C ARG A 257 -25.26 14.26 -3.89
N GLN A 258 -24.22 14.19 -4.73
CA GLN A 258 -24.31 13.93 -6.18
C GLN A 258 -24.12 12.44 -6.50
N GLY A 259 -24.12 11.55 -5.49
CA GLY A 259 -23.97 10.10 -5.68
C GLY A 259 -22.49 9.65 -5.90
N ILE A 260 -21.51 10.53 -5.70
CA ILE A 260 -20.10 10.21 -5.89
C ILE A 260 -19.36 10.18 -4.55
N ALA A 261 -18.78 9.02 -4.23
CA ALA A 261 -18.02 8.82 -3.00
C ALA A 261 -16.50 8.98 -3.26
N ILE A 262 -15.86 9.88 -2.52
CA ILE A 262 -14.41 10.00 -2.46
C ILE A 262 -13.89 9.78 -1.03
N ARG A 263 -12.63 9.43 -0.90
CA ARG A 263 -12.01 9.23 0.42
C ARG A 263 -11.50 10.56 0.99
N GLY A 264 -12.07 11.01 2.13
CA GLY A 264 -11.46 12.06 2.95
C GLY A 264 -10.24 11.52 3.70
N CYS A 265 -9.14 12.25 3.69
CA CYS A 265 -7.88 11.81 4.27
C CYS A 265 -7.50 12.54 5.57
N GLY A 266 -8.41 13.32 6.17
CA GLY A 266 -8.15 14.05 7.42
C GLY A 266 -7.87 13.16 8.64
N ASN A 267 -8.13 11.84 8.55
CA ASN A 267 -7.78 10.87 9.58
C ASN A 267 -6.38 10.24 9.43
N TYR A 268 -5.64 10.60 8.37
CA TYR A 268 -4.24 10.19 8.25
C TYR A 268 -3.35 11.13 9.06
N SER A 269 -2.39 10.56 9.78
CA SER A 269 -1.40 11.36 10.52
C SER A 269 -0.65 12.29 9.56
N GLY A 270 -0.59 13.58 9.86
CA GLY A 270 0.05 14.60 9.02
C GLY A 270 -0.85 15.23 7.93
N LEU A 271 -2.12 14.78 7.80
CA LEU A 271 -3.09 15.38 6.88
C LEU A 271 -4.28 16.01 7.63
N ASP A 272 -4.98 16.94 6.96
CA ASP A 272 -6.19 17.60 7.45
C ASP A 272 -7.42 17.33 6.57
N ASP A 273 -8.56 17.93 6.90
CA ASP A 273 -9.83 17.73 6.17
C ASP A 273 -9.85 18.31 4.74
N GLY A 274 -8.77 18.98 4.31
CA GLY A 274 -8.60 19.45 2.94
C GLY A 274 -7.95 18.42 2.00
N TRP A 275 -7.62 17.23 2.49
CA TRP A 275 -6.98 16.19 1.72
C TRP A 275 -7.95 15.08 1.32
N TYR A 276 -7.90 14.71 0.05
CA TYR A 276 -8.79 13.69 -0.52
C TYR A 276 -8.02 12.69 -1.37
N ARG A 277 -8.47 11.44 -1.36
CA ARG A 277 -7.96 10.40 -2.25
C ARG A 277 -9.09 9.90 -3.14
N ILE A 278 -8.83 9.85 -4.45
CA ILE A 278 -9.72 9.27 -5.46
C ILE A 278 -9.06 8.06 -6.12
N ALA A 279 -9.86 7.08 -6.51
CA ALA A 279 -9.39 5.99 -7.34
C ALA A 279 -9.34 6.42 -8.82
N VAL A 280 -8.38 5.89 -9.55
CA VAL A 280 -8.38 5.93 -11.01
C VAL A 280 -9.37 4.89 -11.51
N ARG A 281 -10.35 5.32 -12.31
CA ARG A 281 -11.48 4.52 -12.80
C ARG A 281 -11.52 4.56 -14.33
N PRO A 282 -12.40 3.79 -14.99
CA PRO A 282 -12.67 3.99 -16.42
C PRO A 282 -13.07 5.43 -16.74
N HIS A 283 -12.79 5.87 -17.97
CA HIS A 283 -12.91 7.27 -18.39
C HIS A 283 -14.24 7.92 -18.04
N GLU A 284 -15.36 7.25 -18.33
CA GLU A 284 -16.71 7.75 -18.05
C GLU A 284 -16.94 8.09 -16.57
N GLU A 285 -16.43 7.25 -15.66
CA GLU A 285 -16.53 7.48 -14.22
C GLU A 285 -15.63 8.64 -13.75
N ASN A 286 -14.44 8.75 -14.36
CA ASN A 286 -13.51 9.86 -14.07
C ASN A 286 -14.07 11.19 -14.57
N GLU A 287 -14.71 11.21 -15.76
CA GLU A 287 -15.37 12.38 -16.33
C GLU A 287 -16.55 12.84 -15.47
N ALA A 288 -17.37 11.89 -14.99
CA ALA A 288 -18.46 12.17 -14.06
C ALA A 288 -17.94 12.80 -12.76
N LEU A 289 -16.83 12.28 -12.20
CA LEU A 289 -16.18 12.84 -11.01
C LEU A 289 -15.72 14.29 -11.24
N ILE A 290 -15.01 14.57 -12.34
CA ILE A 290 -14.50 15.91 -12.64
C ILE A 290 -15.67 16.90 -12.87
N THR A 291 -16.72 16.44 -13.53
CA THR A 291 -17.94 17.26 -13.73
C THR A 291 -18.59 17.64 -12.40
N ALA A 292 -18.73 16.68 -11.48
CA ALA A 292 -19.29 16.91 -10.15
C ALA A 292 -18.40 17.84 -9.30
N ILE A 293 -17.08 17.72 -9.39
CA ILE A 293 -16.14 18.63 -8.73
C ILE A 293 -16.30 20.05 -9.26
N ARG A 294 -16.38 20.23 -10.57
CA ARG A 294 -16.63 21.55 -11.21
C ARG A 294 -17.92 22.18 -10.73
N GLN A 295 -19.00 21.39 -10.67
CA GLN A 295 -20.28 21.87 -10.16
C GLN A 295 -20.18 22.32 -8.70
N PHE A 296 -19.59 21.51 -7.83
CA PHE A 296 -19.38 21.85 -6.42
C PHE A 296 -18.60 23.17 -6.25
N CYS A 297 -17.53 23.36 -7.02
CA CYS A 297 -16.72 24.59 -6.96
C CYS A 297 -17.51 25.80 -7.39
N LYS A 298 -18.34 25.71 -8.45
CA LYS A 298 -19.24 26.79 -8.88
C LYS A 298 -20.25 27.18 -7.80
N GLU A 299 -20.91 26.19 -7.19
CA GLU A 299 -21.91 26.42 -6.12
C GLU A 299 -21.31 27.08 -4.88
N LYS A 300 -20.02 26.88 -4.62
CA LYS A 300 -19.30 27.47 -3.49
C LYS A 300 -18.62 28.81 -3.83
N SER A 301 -18.80 29.32 -5.04
CA SER A 301 -18.11 30.54 -5.52
C SER A 301 -16.59 30.50 -5.31
N LEU A 302 -15.99 29.31 -5.48
CA LEU A 302 -14.56 29.09 -5.29
C LEU A 302 -13.72 29.49 -6.52
N TRP A 303 -14.38 30.03 -7.53
CA TRP A 303 -13.75 30.60 -8.73
C TRP A 303 -13.95 32.11 -8.73
N LEU A 304 -12.91 32.83 -8.47
CA LEU A 304 -12.76 34.25 -8.83
C LEU A 304 -11.62 34.40 -9.82
#